data_98fc48359bb8f1fe9aecde396078a573
#
_entry.id   98fc48359bb8f1fe9aecde396078a573
#
_cell.length_a   1.000
_cell.length_b   1.000
_cell.length_c   1.000
_cell.angle_alpha   90.00
_cell.angle_beta   90.00
_cell.angle_gamma   90.00
#
_symmetry.space_group_name_H-M   'P 1'
#
loop_
_entity.id
_entity.type
_entity.pdbx_description
1 polymer ?
#
loop_
_entity_poly.entity_id
_entity_poly.type
_entity_poly.pdbx_seq_one_letter_code
_entity_poly.pdbx_strand_id
1 'polypeptide(L)'
;MRKAAVIHDLSGFGKCSLTAAIPVLSALGVQCCPVATAVLTGQTGYPCYHCTDLTAMLPDYIDAWGKNNAHFDAIYSGFLTGAEQISQVLDFIRYFREEHTLLLVDPVMGDDGNAYPFFTPGLLNGMKELTLETSIIFPPLYLLLSHQNFYCFP
;
A
#
# COMPACT_ATOMS: atom_id res chain seq x y z
N MET A 1 9.40 15.52 -14.35
CA MET A 1 9.41 14.03 -14.21
C MET A 1 8.21 13.65 -13.38
N ARG A 2 7.44 12.64 -13.82
CA ARG A 2 6.28 12.15 -13.07
C ARG A 2 6.72 11.54 -11.74
N LYS A 3 5.91 11.71 -10.69
CA LYS A 3 6.19 11.21 -9.34
C LYS A 3 5.05 10.32 -8.85
N ALA A 4 5.40 9.22 -8.21
CA ALA A 4 4.45 8.34 -7.55
C ALA A 4 4.80 8.20 -6.07
N ALA A 5 3.86 8.49 -5.18
CA ALA A 5 3.94 8.07 -3.79
C ALA A 5 3.61 6.58 -3.72
N VAL A 6 4.51 5.77 -3.18
CA VAL A 6 4.38 4.31 -3.14
C VAL A 6 4.38 3.83 -1.71
N ILE A 7 3.20 3.43 -1.24
CA ILE A 7 2.89 3.10 0.17
C ILE A 7 2.91 1.58 0.32
N HIS A 8 4.07 1.04 0.72
CA HIS A 8 4.33 -0.39 0.84
C HIS A 8 5.37 -0.68 1.93
N ASP A 9 5.49 -1.95 2.32
CA ASP A 9 6.61 -2.40 3.14
C ASP A 9 7.95 -2.39 2.39
N LEU A 10 9.03 -2.33 3.15
CA LEU A 10 10.39 -2.52 2.69
C LEU A 10 10.92 -3.87 3.19
N SER A 11 10.91 -4.88 2.33
CA SER A 11 11.45 -6.21 2.63
C SER A 11 12.91 -6.32 2.20
N GLY A 12 13.81 -6.68 3.14
CA GLY A 12 15.24 -6.76 2.90
C GLY A 12 15.64 -7.97 2.03
N PHE A 13 15.03 -9.14 2.28
CA PHE A 13 15.28 -10.36 1.53
C PHE A 13 14.03 -10.78 0.77
N GLY A 14 14.16 -10.97 -0.54
CA GLY A 14 13.07 -11.15 -1.49
C GLY A 14 12.83 -9.90 -2.34
N LYS A 15 12.21 -10.09 -3.51
CA LYS A 15 11.89 -8.99 -4.45
C LYS A 15 10.37 -8.76 -4.43
N CYS A 16 9.92 -7.93 -3.51
CA CYS A 16 8.50 -7.59 -3.37
C CYS A 16 8.34 -6.14 -2.91
N SER A 17 7.14 -5.66 -2.90
CA SER A 17 6.77 -4.36 -2.33
C SER A 17 7.70 -3.22 -2.80
N LEU A 18 8.27 -2.41 -1.93
CA LEU A 18 9.16 -1.30 -2.31
C LEU A 18 10.41 -1.77 -3.06
N THR A 19 10.99 -2.93 -2.71
CA THR A 19 12.20 -3.43 -3.40
C THR A 19 11.94 -3.84 -4.86
N ALA A 20 10.68 -4.11 -5.22
CA ALA A 20 10.24 -4.32 -6.60
C ALA A 20 9.75 -3.02 -7.25
N ALA A 21 8.92 -2.23 -6.55
CA ALA A 21 8.30 -1.03 -7.09
C ALA A 21 9.33 0.06 -7.46
N ILE A 22 10.34 0.29 -6.62
CA ILE A 22 11.38 1.31 -6.85
C ILE A 22 12.10 1.10 -8.19
N PRO A 23 12.73 -0.05 -8.47
CA PRO A 23 13.44 -0.24 -9.73
C PRO A 23 12.52 -0.26 -10.95
N VAL A 24 11.30 -0.82 -10.83
CA VAL A 24 10.33 -0.87 -11.93
C VAL A 24 9.89 0.54 -12.32
N LEU A 25 9.43 1.34 -11.37
CA LEU A 25 9.00 2.71 -11.63
C LEU A 25 10.15 3.58 -12.16
N SER A 26 11.36 3.41 -11.60
CA SER A 26 12.55 4.13 -12.06
C SER A 26 12.88 3.78 -13.52
N ALA A 27 12.81 2.51 -13.90
CA ALA A 27 13.03 2.08 -15.28
C ALA A 27 11.97 2.63 -16.26
N LEU A 28 10.75 2.90 -15.77
CA LEU A 28 9.67 3.53 -16.53
C LEU A 28 9.76 5.07 -16.55
N GLY A 29 10.81 5.67 -15.97
CA GLY A 29 11.00 7.12 -15.94
C GLY A 29 10.09 7.83 -14.92
N VAL A 30 9.55 7.11 -13.95
CA VAL A 30 8.75 7.65 -12.85
C VAL A 30 9.59 7.73 -11.58
N GLN A 31 9.62 8.89 -10.93
CA GLN A 31 10.23 9.01 -9.61
C GLN A 31 9.37 8.29 -8.58
N CYS A 32 9.88 7.21 -8.04
CA CYS A 32 9.28 6.54 -6.90
C CYS A 32 9.60 7.33 -5.61
N CYS A 33 8.56 7.74 -4.88
CA CYS A 33 8.66 8.38 -3.57
C CYS A 33 8.13 7.38 -2.52
N PRO A 34 9.00 6.58 -1.88
CA PRO A 34 8.55 5.50 -1.00
C PRO A 34 8.01 6.02 0.33
N VAL A 35 6.85 5.50 0.73
CA VAL A 35 6.26 5.61 2.07
C VAL A 35 6.29 4.21 2.68
N ALA A 36 7.25 3.96 3.56
CA ALA A 36 7.40 2.64 4.16
C ALA A 36 6.33 2.40 5.24
N THR A 37 5.53 1.35 5.08
CA THR A 37 4.50 0.92 6.04
C THR A 37 5.07 0.02 7.12
N ALA A 38 6.09 -0.76 6.77
CA ALA A 38 6.85 -1.61 7.65
C ALA A 38 8.25 -1.85 7.09
N VAL A 39 9.18 -2.26 7.92
CA VAL A 39 10.48 -2.82 7.51
C VAL A 39 10.54 -4.27 7.93
N LEU A 40 10.76 -5.15 6.96
CA LEU A 40 10.92 -6.58 7.20
C LEU A 40 12.34 -7.02 6.85
N THR A 41 12.90 -7.92 7.65
CA THR A 41 14.21 -8.54 7.32
C THR A 41 14.14 -9.43 6.07
N GLY A 42 12.95 -9.96 5.77
CA GLY A 42 12.64 -10.73 4.57
C GLY A 42 11.13 -10.75 4.35
N GLN A 43 10.69 -11.06 3.13
CA GLN A 43 9.26 -11.15 2.82
C GLN A 43 8.57 -12.27 3.62
N THR A 44 7.26 -12.16 3.82
CA THR A 44 6.45 -13.05 4.66
C THR A 44 6.38 -14.51 4.18
N GLY A 45 6.75 -14.81 2.95
CA GLY A 45 6.84 -16.16 2.41
C GLY A 45 8.04 -16.97 2.93
N TYR A 46 9.02 -16.33 3.60
CA TYR A 46 10.10 -17.05 4.25
C TYR A 46 9.72 -17.51 5.66
N PRO A 47 10.23 -18.67 6.10
CA PRO A 47 9.85 -19.25 7.41
C PRO A 47 10.34 -18.42 8.61
N CYS A 48 11.31 -17.52 8.40
CA CYS A 48 11.87 -16.69 9.45
C CYS A 48 12.07 -15.26 8.94
N TYR A 49 11.38 -14.32 9.56
CA TYR A 49 11.55 -12.88 9.33
C TYR A 49 11.18 -12.10 10.59
N HIS A 50 11.65 -10.88 10.67
CA HIS A 50 11.23 -9.90 11.67
C HIS A 50 10.57 -8.72 10.97
N CYS A 51 9.54 -8.15 11.58
CA CYS A 51 8.80 -7.02 11.05
C CYS A 51 8.77 -5.90 12.09
N THR A 52 9.13 -4.70 11.66
CA THR A 52 8.92 -3.46 12.42
C THR A 52 7.86 -2.64 11.73
N ASP A 53 6.73 -2.45 12.39
CA ASP A 53 5.63 -1.60 11.95
C ASP A 53 6.04 -0.12 11.98
N LEU A 54 5.67 0.66 10.96
CA LEU A 54 5.99 2.08 10.84
C LEU A 54 4.72 2.96 10.85
N THR A 55 3.61 2.47 11.39
CA THR A 55 2.35 3.22 11.47
C THR A 55 2.55 4.60 12.09
N ALA A 56 3.32 4.70 13.18
CA ALA A 56 3.60 5.96 13.85
C ALA A 56 4.36 7.00 12.99
N MET A 57 4.99 6.57 11.90
CA MET A 57 5.73 7.46 11.00
C MET A 57 4.87 8.08 9.89
N LEU A 58 3.70 7.52 9.61
CA LEU A 58 2.87 7.99 8.49
C LEU A 58 2.44 9.47 8.61
N PRO A 59 2.04 9.97 9.80
CA PRO A 59 1.74 11.39 9.96
C PRO A 59 2.94 12.31 9.66
N ASP A 60 4.16 11.85 9.96
CA ASP A 60 5.39 12.61 9.70
C ASP A 60 5.65 12.77 8.19
N TYR A 61 5.29 11.76 7.36
CA TYR A 61 5.33 11.90 5.89
C TYR A 61 4.38 13.00 5.42
N ILE A 62 3.15 13.03 5.94
CA ILE A 62 2.16 14.06 5.56
C ILE A 62 2.69 15.45 5.93
N ASP A 63 3.16 15.62 7.16
CA ASP A 63 3.67 16.90 7.66
C ASP A 63 4.90 17.38 6.86
N ALA A 64 5.92 16.51 6.75
CA ALA A 64 7.17 16.87 6.09
C ALA A 64 7.00 17.11 4.59
N TRP A 65 6.25 16.24 3.90
CA TRP A 65 6.04 16.38 2.46
C TRP A 65 5.09 17.51 2.13
N GLY A 66 4.08 17.78 2.98
CA GLY A 66 3.23 18.96 2.86
C GLY A 66 4.01 20.26 2.97
N LYS A 67 4.88 20.39 3.98
CA LYS A 67 5.78 21.54 4.14
C LYS A 67 6.75 21.73 2.95
N ASN A 68 7.12 20.64 2.30
CA ASN A 68 7.97 20.66 1.10
C ASN A 68 7.19 20.84 -0.20
N ASN A 69 5.88 21.10 -0.15
CA ASN A 69 4.99 21.23 -1.31
C ASN A 69 5.12 20.04 -2.28
N ALA A 70 5.10 18.82 -1.75
CA ALA A 70 5.16 17.62 -2.58
C ALA A 70 3.84 17.42 -3.35
N HIS A 71 3.97 17.06 -4.64
CA HIS A 71 2.85 16.74 -5.52
C HIS A 71 3.12 15.40 -6.20
N PHE A 72 2.06 14.63 -6.46
CA PHE A 72 2.15 13.28 -7.02
C PHE A 72 1.19 13.10 -8.20
N ASP A 73 1.70 12.54 -9.30
CA ASP A 73 0.87 12.11 -10.44
C ASP A 73 0.16 10.80 -10.14
N ALA A 74 0.68 10.00 -9.20
CA ALA A 74 0.07 8.76 -8.73
C ALA A 74 0.32 8.52 -7.24
N ILE A 75 -0.61 7.83 -6.60
CA ILE A 75 -0.48 7.24 -5.26
C ILE A 75 -0.77 5.75 -5.43
N TYR A 76 0.16 4.90 -4.99
CA TYR A 76 0.04 3.45 -5.06
C TYR A 76 0.21 2.84 -3.68
N SER A 77 -0.82 2.16 -3.18
CA SER A 77 -0.78 1.47 -1.89
C SER A 77 -0.88 -0.05 -2.05
N GLY A 78 -0.20 -0.77 -1.19
CA GLY A 78 -0.23 -2.22 -1.14
C GLY A 78 -0.25 -2.76 0.29
N PHE A 79 0.79 -3.44 0.75
CA PHE A 79 0.82 -4.07 2.06
C PHE A 79 0.69 -3.06 3.21
N LEU A 80 -0.32 -3.30 4.07
CA LEU A 80 -0.61 -2.53 5.28
C LEU A 80 -0.76 -3.48 6.47
N THR A 81 -0.33 -3.05 7.65
CA THR A 81 -0.24 -3.90 8.84
C THR A 81 -1.51 -3.92 9.69
N GLY A 82 -2.42 -2.95 9.54
CA GLY A 82 -3.62 -2.88 10.36
C GLY A 82 -4.57 -1.74 10.02
N ALA A 83 -5.72 -1.72 10.70
CA ALA A 83 -6.78 -0.73 10.47
C ALA A 83 -6.34 0.71 10.76
N GLU A 84 -5.51 0.93 11.79
CA GLU A 84 -4.96 2.24 12.11
C GLU A 84 -4.10 2.77 10.95
N GLN A 85 -3.23 1.91 10.42
CA GLN A 85 -2.39 2.29 9.29
C GLN A 85 -3.21 2.63 8.04
N ILE A 86 -4.31 1.90 7.78
CA ILE A 86 -5.23 2.21 6.70
C ILE A 86 -5.87 3.60 6.89
N SER A 87 -6.31 3.93 8.10
CA SER A 87 -6.86 5.26 8.39
C SER A 87 -5.87 6.37 8.06
N GLN A 88 -4.61 6.18 8.42
CA GLN A 88 -3.54 7.15 8.12
C GLN A 88 -3.21 7.21 6.63
N VAL A 89 -3.29 6.08 5.91
CA VAL A 89 -3.15 6.06 4.45
C VAL A 89 -4.30 6.78 3.76
N LEU A 90 -5.53 6.65 4.26
CA LEU A 90 -6.67 7.44 3.78
C LEU A 90 -6.44 8.94 4.01
N ASP A 91 -5.89 9.34 5.16
CA ASP A 91 -5.55 10.73 5.43
C ASP A 91 -4.44 11.24 4.50
N PHE A 92 -3.42 10.39 4.23
CA PHE A 92 -2.38 10.69 3.23
C PHE A 92 -3.00 10.92 1.84
N ILE A 93 -3.89 10.04 1.40
CA ILE A 93 -4.58 10.15 0.12
C ILE A 93 -5.40 11.45 0.07
N ARG A 94 -6.22 11.74 1.09
CA ARG A 94 -7.02 12.97 1.16
C ARG A 94 -6.17 14.24 1.09
N TYR A 95 -4.98 14.21 1.65
CA TYR A 95 -4.08 15.36 1.69
C TYR A 95 -3.37 15.60 0.34
N PHE A 96 -2.90 14.53 -0.34
CA PHE A 96 -2.07 14.64 -1.54
C PHE A 96 -2.77 14.36 -2.85
N ARG A 97 -4.01 13.86 -2.82
CA ARG A 97 -4.76 13.57 -4.04
C ARG A 97 -5.28 14.84 -4.67
N GLU A 98 -4.91 15.05 -5.93
CA GLU A 98 -5.43 16.09 -6.81
C GLU A 98 -6.36 15.48 -7.88
N GLU A 99 -7.05 16.32 -8.66
CA GLU A 99 -8.02 15.88 -9.69
C GLU A 99 -7.42 14.86 -10.68
N HIS A 100 -6.14 15.03 -11.00
CA HIS A 100 -5.45 14.17 -11.98
C HIS A 100 -4.56 13.10 -11.34
N THR A 101 -4.54 12.99 -10.02
CA THR A 101 -3.76 11.99 -9.32
C THR A 101 -4.38 10.61 -9.53
N LEU A 102 -3.63 9.70 -10.14
CA LEU A 102 -4.03 8.31 -10.28
C LEU A 102 -3.89 7.58 -8.95
N LEU A 103 -4.98 7.01 -8.44
CA LEU A 103 -4.95 6.19 -7.23
C LEU A 103 -5.04 4.71 -7.60
N LEU A 104 -3.98 3.96 -7.25
CA LEU A 104 -3.91 2.51 -7.39
C LEU A 104 -3.92 1.88 -5.99
N VAL A 105 -4.76 0.88 -5.80
CA VAL A 105 -4.81 0.10 -4.56
C VAL A 105 -4.64 -1.37 -4.90
N ASP A 106 -3.63 -1.99 -4.29
CA ASP A 106 -3.44 -3.43 -4.25
C ASP A 106 -3.81 -3.90 -2.83
N PRO A 107 -5.03 -4.41 -2.61
CA PRO A 107 -5.52 -4.74 -1.28
C PRO A 107 -4.95 -6.08 -0.80
N VAL A 108 -3.64 -6.12 -0.62
CA VAL A 108 -2.88 -7.33 -0.25
C VAL A 108 -3.18 -7.73 1.18
N MET A 109 -3.74 -8.92 1.38
CA MET A 109 -4.09 -9.47 2.70
C MET A 109 -3.69 -10.94 2.88
N GLY A 110 -3.12 -11.55 1.87
CA GLY A 110 -2.72 -12.95 1.88
C GLY A 110 -2.03 -13.36 0.60
N ASP A 111 -1.46 -14.56 0.60
CA ASP A 111 -0.77 -15.15 -0.54
C ASP A 111 -1.00 -16.66 -0.58
N ASP A 112 -1.01 -17.27 -1.78
CA ASP A 112 -1.23 -18.71 -1.99
C ASP A 112 -2.44 -19.29 -1.23
N GLY A 113 -3.54 -18.51 -1.12
CA GLY A 113 -4.76 -18.90 -0.43
C GLY A 113 -4.70 -18.80 1.10
N ASN A 114 -3.63 -18.27 1.67
CA ASN A 114 -3.46 -18.08 3.10
C ASN A 114 -3.46 -16.60 3.45
N ALA A 115 -4.19 -16.22 4.51
CA ALA A 115 -4.14 -14.87 5.04
C ALA A 115 -2.79 -14.61 5.71
N TYR A 116 -2.29 -13.37 5.58
CA TYR A 116 -1.10 -12.96 6.33
C TYR A 116 -1.35 -12.95 7.85
N PRO A 117 -0.30 -13.11 8.67
CA PRO A 117 -0.43 -13.04 10.14
C PRO A 117 -1.04 -11.74 10.67
N PHE A 118 -0.97 -10.67 9.89
CA PHE A 118 -1.54 -9.35 10.22
C PHE A 118 -3.03 -9.23 9.87
N PHE A 119 -3.63 -10.25 9.25
CA PHE A 119 -5.04 -10.21 8.86
C PHE A 119 -5.96 -10.11 10.08
N THR A 120 -6.83 -9.12 10.07
CA THR A 120 -7.90 -8.91 11.04
C THR A 120 -9.19 -8.47 10.34
N PRO A 121 -10.38 -8.65 10.97
CA PRO A 121 -11.61 -8.08 10.44
C PRO A 121 -11.56 -6.55 10.25
N GLY A 122 -10.82 -5.84 11.11
CA GLY A 122 -10.60 -4.41 11.00
C GLY A 122 -9.77 -4.06 9.76
N LEU A 123 -8.71 -4.82 9.47
CA LEU A 123 -7.92 -4.66 8.25
C LEU A 123 -8.80 -4.87 7.01
N LEU A 124 -9.62 -5.93 6.98
CA LEU A 124 -10.51 -6.21 5.86
C LEU A 124 -11.50 -5.06 5.60
N ASN A 125 -12.12 -4.54 6.66
CA ASN A 125 -13.08 -3.45 6.51
C ASN A 125 -12.39 -2.15 6.02
N GLY A 126 -11.23 -1.83 6.56
CA GLY A 126 -10.45 -0.69 6.10
C GLY A 126 -9.97 -0.84 4.65
N MET A 127 -9.54 -2.06 4.23
CA MET A 127 -9.20 -2.31 2.83
C MET A 127 -10.39 -2.14 1.89
N LYS A 128 -11.60 -2.53 2.31
CA LYS A 128 -12.83 -2.25 1.54
C LYS A 128 -13.04 -0.75 1.37
N GLU A 129 -12.91 0.03 2.45
CA GLU A 129 -13.02 1.49 2.40
C GLU A 129 -11.97 2.08 1.46
N LEU A 130 -10.71 1.68 1.59
CA LEU A 130 -9.63 2.15 0.74
C LEU A 130 -9.85 1.84 -0.75
N THR A 131 -10.42 0.67 -1.06
CA THR A 131 -10.73 0.29 -2.46
C THR A 131 -11.88 1.09 -3.06
N LEU A 132 -12.77 1.67 -2.28
CA LEU A 132 -13.83 2.56 -2.79
C LEU A 132 -13.28 3.91 -3.29
N GLU A 133 -12.12 4.33 -2.81
CA GLU A 133 -11.45 5.57 -3.22
C GLU A 133 -10.63 5.42 -4.50
N THR A 134 -10.37 4.20 -4.97
CA THR A 134 -9.38 3.96 -6.01
C THR A 134 -9.87 4.29 -7.42
N SER A 135 -8.92 4.68 -8.29
CA SER A 135 -9.12 4.76 -9.73
C SER A 135 -8.91 3.40 -10.41
N ILE A 136 -8.03 2.56 -9.84
CA ILE A 136 -7.70 1.22 -10.35
C ILE A 136 -7.51 0.27 -9.17
N ILE A 137 -8.20 -0.87 -9.20
CA ILE A 137 -8.04 -1.96 -8.23
C ILE A 137 -7.23 -3.08 -8.91
N PHE A 138 -6.19 -3.58 -8.23
CA PHE A 138 -5.61 -4.88 -8.53
C PHE A 138 -6.28 -5.91 -7.62
N PRO A 139 -7.26 -6.70 -8.11
CA PRO A 139 -7.92 -7.68 -7.26
C PRO A 139 -6.94 -8.82 -6.96
N PRO A 140 -6.45 -8.99 -5.73
CA PRO A 140 -5.65 -10.15 -5.39
C PRO A 140 -6.53 -11.40 -5.50
N LEU A 141 -5.97 -12.47 -6.02
CA LEU A 141 -6.67 -13.76 -6.20
C LEU A 141 -7.29 -14.27 -4.89
N TYR A 142 -6.70 -13.93 -3.75
CA TYR A 142 -7.21 -14.25 -2.42
C TYR A 142 -8.56 -13.58 -2.11
N LEU A 143 -8.74 -12.31 -2.46
CA LEU A 143 -10.04 -11.61 -2.32
C LEU A 143 -11.12 -12.23 -3.22
N LEU A 144 -10.73 -12.68 -4.41
CA LEU A 144 -11.63 -13.37 -5.35
C LEU A 144 -12.08 -14.72 -4.82
N LEU A 145 -11.22 -15.45 -4.11
CA LEU A 145 -11.50 -16.81 -3.62
C LEU A 145 -12.19 -16.81 -2.25
N SER A 146 -11.97 -15.81 -1.40
CA SER A 146 -12.48 -15.77 -0.03
C SER A 146 -13.88 -15.17 0.12
N HIS A 147 -14.39 -14.41 -0.85
CA HIS A 147 -15.70 -13.75 -0.75
C HIS A 147 -16.43 -13.76 -2.09
N GLN A 148 -17.44 -14.63 -2.20
CA GLN A 148 -18.39 -14.64 -3.33
C GLN A 148 -19.22 -13.34 -3.50
N ASN A 149 -19.07 -12.37 -2.60
CA ASN A 149 -19.83 -11.10 -2.59
C ASN A 149 -19.06 -9.87 -3.11
N PHE A 150 -17.82 -10.02 -3.61
CA PHE A 150 -17.07 -8.88 -4.15
C PHE A 150 -17.37 -8.57 -5.63
N TYR A 151 -18.24 -9.36 -6.27
CA TYR A 151 -18.60 -9.18 -7.69
C TYR A 151 -19.79 -8.24 -7.94
N CYS A 152 -20.22 -7.49 -6.94
CA CYS A 152 -21.27 -6.48 -7.14
C CYS A 152 -20.67 -5.06 -7.03
N PHE A 153 -19.94 -4.64 -8.08
CA PHE A 153 -19.94 -3.25 -8.46
C PHE A 153 -20.82 -3.10 -9.70
N PRO A 154 -21.77 -2.13 -9.68
CA PRO A 154 -22.62 -1.84 -10.82
C PRO A 154 -21.83 -1.34 -12.01
#